data_7dae0cc8206e7cdc59ccbe856c9008d9
#
_entry.id   7dae0cc8206e7cdc59ccbe856c9008d9
#
_cell.length_a   1.000
_cell.length_b   1.000
_cell.length_c   1.000
_cell.angle_alpha   90.00
_cell.angle_beta   90.00
_cell.angle_gamma   90.00
#
_symmetry.space_group_name_H-M   'P 1'
#
loop_
_entity.id
_entity.type
_entity.pdbx_description
1 polymer ?
#
loop_
_entity_poly.entity_id
_entity_poly.type
_entity_poly.pdbx_seq_one_letter_code
_entity_poly.pdbx_strand_id
1 'polypeptide(L)'
;MAHLPPEVREATDELDSLGNTTAAIAKGFAIGSAAVTALALFSAFVQSACIEKLDITEVEVTLGLFLGGMFPFLFAAMTINAVGRAAFKMIEEVRRQFNEIPGLREGKEGVVPDYTKCVDIATTAALKEMLLPGGLAIALQLIIGFWDKEALGGFLAG
;
A
#
# COMPACT_ATOMS: atom_id res chain seq x y z
N MET A 1 21.80 13.48 -8.96
CA MET A 1 22.41 12.22 -9.39
C MET A 1 23.00 12.28 -10.78
N ALA A 2 22.43 13.07 -11.68
CA ALA A 2 23.01 13.25 -13.03
C ALA A 2 24.09 14.35 -13.10
N HIS A 3 24.39 15.01 -11.99
CA HIS A 3 25.35 16.12 -11.87
C HIS A 3 25.17 17.22 -12.95
N LEU A 4 23.92 17.51 -13.27
CA LEU A 4 23.54 18.56 -14.22
C LEU A 4 23.68 19.96 -13.59
N PRO A 5 23.83 21.00 -14.42
CA PRO A 5 23.93 22.39 -13.93
C PRO A 5 22.73 22.82 -13.08
N PRO A 6 22.91 23.79 -12.15
CA PRO A 6 21.85 24.26 -11.26
C PRO A 6 20.57 24.74 -11.98
N GLU A 7 20.73 25.36 -13.16
CA GLU A 7 19.61 25.83 -13.99
C GLU A 7 18.67 24.71 -14.44
N VAL A 8 19.22 23.53 -14.73
CA VAL A 8 18.42 22.36 -15.09
C VAL A 8 17.64 21.86 -13.89
N ARG A 9 18.21 21.98 -12.68
CA ARG A 9 17.54 21.59 -11.45
C ARG A 9 16.35 22.50 -11.16
N GLU A 10 16.48 23.79 -11.36
CA GLU A 10 15.38 24.74 -11.17
C GLU A 10 14.18 24.39 -12.07
N ALA A 11 14.42 24.11 -13.35
CA ALA A 11 13.37 23.67 -14.27
C ALA A 11 12.76 22.31 -13.89
N THR A 12 13.57 21.37 -13.40
CA THR A 12 13.04 20.06 -12.95
C THR A 12 12.28 20.16 -11.64
N ASP A 13 12.64 21.07 -10.73
CA ASP A 13 11.91 21.30 -9.49
C ASP A 13 10.52 21.92 -9.75
N GLU A 14 10.38 22.78 -10.75
CA GLU A 14 9.08 23.29 -11.22
C GLU A 14 8.20 22.15 -11.80
N LEU A 15 8.78 21.28 -12.62
CA LEU A 15 8.09 20.11 -13.17
C LEU A 15 7.68 19.13 -12.07
N ASP A 16 8.51 18.92 -11.06
CA ASP A 16 8.20 18.07 -9.91
C ASP A 16 7.01 18.63 -9.12
N SER A 17 6.96 19.94 -8.91
CA SER A 17 5.82 20.60 -8.27
C SER A 17 4.52 20.38 -9.02
N LEU A 18 4.52 20.48 -10.34
CA LEU A 18 3.36 20.17 -11.19
C LEU A 18 2.99 18.70 -11.12
N GLY A 19 3.98 17.81 -11.13
CA GLY A 19 3.79 16.36 -10.97
C GLY A 19 3.14 15.99 -9.65
N ASN A 20 3.55 16.62 -8.55
CA ASN A 20 2.97 16.43 -7.23
C ASN A 20 1.50 16.86 -7.16
N THR A 21 1.14 17.96 -7.80
CA THR A 21 -0.26 18.43 -7.91
C THR A 21 -1.11 17.42 -8.68
N THR A 22 -0.62 16.94 -9.82
CA THR A 22 -1.29 15.91 -10.64
C THR A 22 -1.45 14.61 -9.86
N ALA A 23 -0.41 14.18 -9.13
CA ALA A 23 -0.47 12.98 -8.30
C ALA A 23 -1.50 13.09 -7.16
N ALA A 24 -1.61 14.27 -6.53
CA ALA A 24 -2.61 14.50 -5.48
C ALA A 24 -4.04 14.43 -6.01
N ILE A 25 -4.32 15.02 -7.17
CA ILE A 25 -5.63 14.98 -7.82
C ILE A 25 -5.95 13.55 -8.25
N ALA A 26 -5.01 12.85 -8.89
CA ALA A 26 -5.19 11.46 -9.32
C ALA A 26 -5.44 10.52 -8.12
N LYS A 27 -4.78 10.76 -6.99
CA LYS A 27 -5.00 10.00 -5.75
C LYS A 27 -6.41 10.22 -5.21
N GLY A 28 -6.89 11.46 -5.16
CA GLY A 28 -8.25 11.78 -4.74
C GLY A 28 -9.30 11.12 -5.63
N PHE A 29 -9.12 11.19 -6.95
CA PHE A 29 -9.98 10.50 -7.90
C PHE A 29 -9.95 8.97 -7.72
N ALA A 30 -8.78 8.38 -7.56
CA ALA A 30 -8.62 6.94 -7.36
C ALA A 30 -9.34 6.45 -6.09
N ILE A 31 -9.24 7.18 -4.99
CA ILE A 31 -9.93 6.85 -3.73
C ILE A 31 -11.45 6.98 -3.90
N GLY A 32 -11.91 8.07 -4.51
CA GLY A 32 -13.35 8.29 -4.74
C GLY A 32 -13.95 7.23 -5.67
N SER A 33 -13.28 6.90 -6.78
CA SER A 33 -13.73 5.85 -7.70
C SER A 33 -13.72 4.46 -7.05
N ALA A 34 -12.73 4.16 -6.21
CA ALA A 34 -12.68 2.91 -5.46
C ALA A 34 -13.86 2.78 -4.49
N ALA A 35 -14.23 3.85 -3.79
CA ALA A 35 -15.38 3.86 -2.89
C ALA A 35 -16.70 3.59 -3.64
N VAL A 36 -16.91 4.23 -4.79
CA VAL A 36 -18.10 3.99 -5.62
C VAL A 36 -18.13 2.56 -6.17
N THR A 37 -16.98 2.05 -6.59
CA THR A 37 -16.85 0.66 -7.07
C THR A 37 -17.15 -0.33 -5.95
N ALA A 38 -16.65 -0.09 -4.72
CA ALA A 38 -16.94 -0.93 -3.57
C ALA A 38 -18.44 -0.98 -3.28
N LEU A 39 -19.14 0.15 -3.32
CA LEU A 39 -20.60 0.19 -3.15
C LEU A 39 -21.35 -0.58 -4.24
N ALA A 40 -20.92 -0.48 -5.50
CA ALA A 40 -21.50 -1.23 -6.60
C ALA A 40 -21.30 -2.75 -6.45
N LEU A 41 -20.09 -3.17 -6.07
CA LEU A 41 -19.79 -4.58 -5.81
C LEU A 41 -20.51 -5.12 -4.58
N PHE A 42 -20.66 -4.32 -3.54
CA PHE A 42 -21.46 -4.67 -2.37
C PHE A 42 -22.92 -4.89 -2.74
N SER A 43 -23.51 -4.02 -3.55
CA SER A 43 -24.87 -4.20 -4.05
C SER A 43 -25.02 -5.50 -4.87
N ALA A 44 -24.05 -5.79 -5.74
CA ALA A 44 -24.02 -7.03 -6.51
C ALA A 44 -23.89 -8.27 -5.62
N PHE A 45 -23.08 -8.20 -4.56
CA PHE A 45 -22.95 -9.27 -3.58
C PHE A 45 -24.26 -9.56 -2.87
N VAL A 46 -24.94 -8.52 -2.34
CA VAL A 46 -26.23 -8.65 -1.65
C VAL A 46 -27.28 -9.33 -2.54
N GLN A 47 -27.33 -8.95 -3.82
CA GLN A 47 -28.24 -9.56 -4.79
C GLN A 47 -27.86 -11.03 -5.08
N SER A 48 -26.59 -11.31 -5.31
CA SER A 48 -26.10 -12.66 -5.64
C SER A 48 -26.23 -13.65 -4.46
N ALA A 49 -26.04 -13.15 -3.25
CA ALA A 49 -26.20 -13.93 -2.01
C ALA A 49 -27.67 -14.12 -1.59
N CYS A 50 -28.62 -13.51 -2.35
CA CYS A 50 -30.05 -13.52 -2.01
C CYS A 50 -30.31 -13.03 -0.58
N ILE A 51 -29.66 -11.94 -0.19
CA ILE A 51 -29.84 -11.28 1.11
C ILE A 51 -30.94 -10.21 0.90
N GLU A 52 -32.08 -10.36 1.56
CA GLU A 52 -33.17 -9.39 1.46
C GLU A 52 -32.87 -8.10 2.24
N LYS A 53 -32.30 -8.24 3.43
CA LYS A 53 -31.92 -7.13 4.32
C LYS A 53 -30.70 -7.52 5.13
N LEU A 54 -29.80 -6.56 5.34
CA LEU A 54 -28.75 -6.67 6.34
C LEU A 54 -29.21 -5.89 7.57
N ASP A 55 -29.60 -6.63 8.60
CA ASP A 55 -30.10 -6.03 9.84
C ASP A 55 -28.96 -5.95 10.86
N ILE A 56 -28.59 -4.72 11.19
CA ILE A 56 -27.50 -4.47 12.18
C ILE A 56 -27.87 -4.89 13.60
N THR A 57 -29.12 -5.24 13.86
CA THR A 57 -29.53 -5.78 15.17
C THR A 57 -29.18 -7.28 15.31
N GLU A 58 -28.86 -7.94 14.22
CA GLU A 58 -28.38 -9.32 14.22
C GLU A 58 -26.92 -9.38 14.65
N VAL A 59 -26.60 -10.35 15.50
CA VAL A 59 -25.27 -10.50 16.11
C VAL A 59 -24.22 -10.78 15.06
N GLU A 60 -24.53 -11.61 14.09
CA GLU A 60 -23.63 -12.02 13.01
C GLU A 60 -23.22 -10.81 12.14
N VAL A 61 -24.19 -9.98 11.76
CA VAL A 61 -23.97 -8.77 10.97
C VAL A 61 -23.13 -7.76 11.76
N THR A 62 -23.47 -7.56 13.04
CA THR A 62 -22.74 -6.61 13.91
C THR A 62 -21.30 -7.07 14.15
N LEU A 63 -21.06 -8.34 14.39
CA LEU A 63 -19.70 -8.89 14.51
C LEU A 63 -18.92 -8.72 13.21
N GLY A 64 -19.55 -9.02 12.07
CA GLY A 64 -18.95 -8.78 10.76
C GLY A 64 -18.56 -7.31 10.59
N LEU A 65 -19.45 -6.39 10.90
CA LEU A 65 -19.22 -4.94 10.77
C LEU A 65 -18.02 -4.47 11.62
N PHE A 66 -17.91 -4.90 12.87
CA PHE A 66 -16.78 -4.54 13.72
C PHE A 66 -15.47 -5.13 13.22
N LEU A 67 -15.48 -6.39 12.76
CA LEU A 67 -14.29 -7.01 12.17
C LEU A 67 -13.87 -6.30 10.88
N GLY A 68 -14.84 -5.95 10.01
CA GLY A 68 -14.59 -5.20 8.79
C GLY A 68 -14.00 -3.83 9.07
N GLY A 69 -14.60 -3.07 10.01
CA GLY A 69 -14.10 -1.76 10.40
C GLY A 69 -12.72 -1.77 11.07
N MET A 70 -12.36 -2.86 11.76
CA MET A 70 -11.03 -3.05 12.35
C MET A 70 -9.96 -3.40 11.29
N PHE A 71 -10.35 -4.11 10.24
CA PHE A 71 -9.42 -4.69 9.28
C PHE A 71 -8.50 -3.68 8.57
N PRO A 72 -8.96 -2.49 8.11
CA PRO A 72 -8.08 -1.49 7.50
C PRO A 72 -6.96 -1.01 8.44
N PHE A 73 -7.25 -0.90 9.73
CA PHE A 73 -6.23 -0.50 10.73
C PHE A 73 -5.19 -1.60 10.93
N LEU A 74 -5.61 -2.85 11.01
CA LEU A 74 -4.70 -3.99 11.07
C LEU A 74 -3.82 -4.06 9.81
N PHE A 75 -4.43 -3.93 8.64
CA PHE A 75 -3.71 -3.91 7.36
C PHE A 75 -2.71 -2.77 7.30
N ALA A 76 -3.10 -1.55 7.70
CA ALA A 76 -2.21 -0.40 7.75
C ALA A 76 -1.03 -0.62 8.72
N ALA A 77 -1.28 -1.17 9.90
CA ALA A 77 -0.21 -1.48 10.85
C ALA A 77 0.79 -2.49 10.31
N MET A 78 0.31 -3.54 9.63
CA MET A 78 1.17 -4.54 8.99
C MET A 78 2.02 -3.93 7.87
N THR A 79 1.40 -3.11 7.00
CA THR A 79 2.11 -2.48 5.88
C THR A 79 3.13 -1.44 6.35
N ILE A 80 2.82 -0.62 7.36
CA ILE A 80 3.76 0.35 7.93
C ILE A 80 4.98 -0.37 8.53
N ASN A 81 4.76 -1.45 9.27
CA ASN A 81 5.85 -2.26 9.81
C ASN A 81 6.70 -2.92 8.71
N ALA A 82 6.06 -3.39 7.64
CA ALA A 82 6.74 -3.96 6.48
C ALA A 82 7.63 -2.92 5.77
N VAL A 83 7.12 -1.72 5.55
CA VAL A 83 7.87 -0.59 4.98
C VAL A 83 9.06 -0.23 5.89
N GLY A 84 8.86 -0.22 7.21
CA GLY A 84 9.93 0.01 8.18
C GLY A 84 11.08 -1.01 8.03
N ARG A 85 10.76 -2.30 7.96
CA ARG A 85 11.77 -3.37 7.75
C ARG A 85 12.52 -3.21 6.42
N ALA A 86 11.80 -2.88 5.35
CA ALA A 86 12.41 -2.63 4.04
C ALA A 86 13.34 -1.41 4.06
N ALA A 87 12.92 -0.32 4.72
CA ALA A 87 13.72 0.88 4.88
C ALA A 87 15.02 0.62 5.66
N PHE A 88 14.99 -0.19 6.72
CA PHE A 88 16.21 -0.57 7.46
C PHE A 88 17.20 -1.32 6.57
N LYS A 89 16.77 -2.27 5.77
CA LYS A 89 17.63 -2.97 4.81
C LYS A 89 18.26 -2.01 3.79
N MET A 90 17.49 -1.04 3.32
CA MET A 90 17.99 0.00 2.42
C MET A 90 19.07 0.87 3.10
N ILE A 91 18.83 1.27 4.34
CA ILE A 91 19.82 2.05 5.13
C ILE A 91 21.13 1.26 5.33
N GLU A 92 21.05 -0.03 5.62
CA GLU A 92 22.22 -0.89 5.76
C GLU A 92 23.02 -0.97 4.45
N GLU A 93 22.33 -1.14 3.31
CA GLU A 93 22.99 -1.17 2.00
C GLU A 93 23.64 0.17 1.66
N VAL A 94 22.96 1.28 1.88
CA VAL A 94 23.53 2.62 1.65
C VAL A 94 24.77 2.85 2.54
N ARG A 95 24.72 2.45 3.82
CA ARG A 95 25.88 2.53 4.71
C ARG A 95 27.03 1.64 4.24
N ARG A 96 26.73 0.44 3.75
CA ARG A 96 27.74 -0.46 3.17
C ARG A 96 28.41 0.22 1.98
N GLN A 97 27.65 0.78 1.06
CA GLN A 97 28.19 1.46 -0.13
C GLN A 97 29.08 2.66 0.24
N PHE A 98 28.67 3.46 1.23
CA PHE A 98 29.50 4.58 1.70
C PHE A 98 30.82 4.14 2.34
N ASN A 99 30.89 2.94 2.92
CA ASN A 99 32.09 2.43 3.55
C ASN A 99 33.00 1.67 2.56
N GLU A 100 32.41 0.95 1.60
CA GLU A 100 33.15 0.07 0.68
C GLU A 100 33.57 0.75 -0.62
N ILE A 101 32.81 1.76 -1.09
CA ILE A 101 33.11 2.46 -2.34
C ILE A 101 33.96 3.72 -2.03
N PRO A 102 35.28 3.72 -2.35
CA PRO A 102 36.15 4.85 -2.06
C PRO A 102 35.71 6.10 -2.83
N GLY A 103 35.56 7.21 -2.13
CA GLY A 103 35.20 8.50 -2.75
C GLY A 103 33.70 8.75 -2.92
N LEU A 104 32.82 7.75 -2.65
CA LEU A 104 31.37 7.91 -2.71
C LEU A 104 30.87 8.91 -1.65
N ARG A 105 31.41 8.82 -0.43
CA ARG A 105 31.08 9.72 0.69
C ARG A 105 31.58 11.14 0.47
N GLU A 106 32.66 11.30 -0.28
CA GLU A 106 33.31 12.58 -0.59
C GLU A 106 32.72 13.22 -1.86
N GLY A 107 31.82 12.52 -2.57
CA GLY A 107 31.20 13.02 -3.81
C GLY A 107 32.20 13.17 -4.97
N LYS A 108 33.23 12.32 -5.07
CA LYS A 108 34.23 12.40 -6.14
C LYS A 108 33.57 12.17 -7.50
N GLU A 109 33.96 12.99 -8.48
CA GLU A 109 33.50 12.85 -9.86
C GLU A 109 33.86 11.46 -10.42
N GLY A 110 32.85 10.80 -11.03
CA GLY A 110 33.00 9.46 -11.62
C GLY A 110 32.72 8.29 -10.66
N VAL A 111 32.46 8.53 -9.39
CA VAL A 111 32.04 7.48 -8.44
C VAL A 111 30.53 7.45 -8.36
N VAL A 112 29.94 6.35 -8.79
CA VAL A 112 28.47 6.15 -8.84
C VAL A 112 28.05 5.08 -7.83
N PRO A 113 26.99 5.31 -7.04
CA PRO A 113 26.44 4.27 -6.16
C PRO A 113 25.84 3.11 -6.95
N ASP A 114 25.76 1.93 -6.33
CA ASP A 114 25.08 0.77 -6.91
C ASP A 114 23.55 0.90 -6.72
N TYR A 115 22.93 1.61 -7.64
CA TYR A 115 21.47 1.77 -7.67
C TYR A 115 20.74 0.46 -7.93
N THR A 116 21.33 -0.44 -8.73
CA THR A 116 20.72 -1.73 -9.08
C THR A 116 20.43 -2.54 -7.84
N LYS A 117 21.40 -2.60 -6.92
CA LYS A 117 21.25 -3.32 -5.67
C LYS A 117 20.20 -2.67 -4.74
N CYS A 118 20.11 -1.36 -4.71
CA CYS A 118 19.08 -0.65 -3.98
C CYS A 118 17.67 -0.96 -4.52
N VAL A 119 17.52 -0.97 -5.84
CA VAL A 119 16.25 -1.33 -6.49
C VAL A 119 15.87 -2.79 -6.21
N ASP A 120 16.83 -3.71 -6.28
CA ASP A 120 16.62 -5.13 -5.98
C ASP A 120 16.14 -5.34 -4.54
N ILE A 121 16.76 -4.69 -3.58
CA ILE A 121 16.35 -4.74 -2.16
C ILE A 121 14.92 -4.22 -2.01
N ALA A 122 14.60 -3.06 -2.60
CA ALA A 122 13.27 -2.46 -2.51
C ALA A 122 12.19 -3.35 -3.14
N THR A 123 12.47 -3.88 -4.34
CA THR A 123 11.52 -4.72 -5.08
C THR A 123 11.30 -6.06 -4.38
N THR A 124 12.37 -6.71 -3.94
CA THR A 124 12.30 -7.98 -3.21
C THR A 124 11.56 -7.82 -1.89
N ALA A 125 11.82 -6.74 -1.15
CA ALA A 125 11.11 -6.44 0.08
C ALA A 125 9.63 -6.19 -0.19
N ALA A 126 9.28 -5.38 -1.19
CA ALA A 126 7.90 -5.10 -1.57
C ALA A 126 7.12 -6.39 -1.88
N LEU A 127 7.66 -7.26 -2.72
CA LEU A 127 7.00 -8.52 -3.08
C LEU A 127 6.80 -9.45 -1.88
N LYS A 128 7.82 -9.63 -1.04
CA LYS A 128 7.74 -10.52 0.12
C LYS A 128 6.79 -10.01 1.21
N GLU A 129 6.85 -8.72 1.48
CA GLU A 129 6.07 -8.12 2.56
C GLU A 129 4.58 -7.96 2.20
N MET A 130 4.22 -7.96 0.92
CA MET A 130 2.83 -7.94 0.45
C MET A 130 2.10 -9.29 0.59
N LEU A 131 2.82 -10.41 0.67
CA LEU A 131 2.21 -11.74 0.72
C LEU A 131 1.32 -11.92 1.96
N LEU A 132 1.76 -11.47 3.12
CA LEU A 132 1.02 -11.67 4.36
C LEU A 132 -0.23 -10.79 4.45
N PRO A 133 -0.19 -9.46 4.24
CA PRO A 133 -1.40 -8.64 4.25
C PRO A 133 -2.39 -9.02 3.16
N GLY A 134 -1.91 -9.26 1.93
CA GLY A 134 -2.76 -9.67 0.81
C GLY A 134 -3.42 -11.04 1.02
N GLY A 135 -2.64 -12.01 1.51
CA GLY A 135 -3.17 -13.34 1.85
C GLY A 135 -4.21 -13.28 2.98
N LEU A 136 -3.97 -12.46 3.99
CA LEU A 136 -4.92 -12.26 5.10
C LEU A 136 -6.24 -11.66 4.62
N ALA A 137 -6.19 -10.67 3.71
CA ALA A 137 -7.39 -10.05 3.15
C ALA A 137 -8.28 -11.08 2.45
N ILE A 138 -7.70 -11.94 1.61
CA ILE A 138 -8.43 -12.99 0.91
C ILE A 138 -8.92 -14.06 1.88
N ALA A 139 -8.08 -14.52 2.80
CA ALA A 139 -8.40 -15.57 3.75
C ALA A 139 -9.57 -15.20 4.67
N LEU A 140 -9.58 -13.98 5.21
CA LEU A 140 -10.66 -13.54 6.10
C LEU A 140 -12.01 -13.50 5.39
N GLN A 141 -12.07 -12.99 4.17
CA GLN A 141 -13.31 -12.96 3.40
C GLN A 141 -13.83 -14.37 3.11
N LEU A 142 -12.95 -15.31 2.76
CA LEU A 142 -13.34 -16.69 2.54
C LEU A 142 -13.81 -17.36 3.83
N ILE A 143 -13.08 -17.21 4.93
CA ILE A 143 -13.44 -17.81 6.22
C ILE A 143 -14.81 -17.31 6.70
N ILE A 144 -15.02 -15.99 6.68
CA ILE A 144 -16.29 -15.40 7.12
C ILE A 144 -17.43 -15.79 6.16
N GLY A 145 -17.18 -15.77 4.85
CA GLY A 145 -18.20 -16.12 3.85
C GLY A 145 -18.63 -17.58 3.87
N PHE A 146 -17.72 -18.51 4.24
CA PHE A 146 -18.08 -19.92 4.45
C PHE A 146 -18.78 -20.15 5.78
N TRP A 147 -18.55 -19.30 6.76
CA TRP A 147 -19.23 -19.38 8.04
C TRP A 147 -20.66 -18.86 7.94
N ASP A 148 -20.83 -17.63 7.50
CA ASP A 148 -22.14 -17.00 7.35
C ASP A 148 -22.12 -15.89 6.32
N LYS A 149 -23.13 -15.84 5.42
CA LYS A 149 -23.22 -14.85 4.34
C LYS A 149 -23.62 -13.44 4.84
N GLU A 150 -24.39 -13.38 5.94
CA GLU A 150 -24.85 -12.12 6.53
C GLU A 150 -23.73 -11.48 7.33
N ALA A 151 -22.93 -12.31 8.04
CA ALA A 151 -21.69 -11.90 8.66
C ALA A 151 -20.68 -11.33 7.62
N LEU A 152 -20.55 -11.97 6.45
CA LEU A 152 -19.74 -11.45 5.36
C LEU A 152 -20.30 -10.12 4.84
N GLY A 153 -21.61 -9.98 4.73
CA GLY A 153 -22.26 -8.72 4.38
C GLY A 153 -21.92 -7.61 5.37
N GLY A 154 -21.98 -7.90 6.66
CA GLY A 154 -21.53 -6.99 7.72
C GLY A 154 -20.05 -6.63 7.59
N PHE A 155 -19.18 -7.61 7.35
CA PHE A 155 -17.73 -7.42 7.17
C PHE A 155 -17.39 -6.53 5.97
N LEU A 156 -18.09 -6.70 4.85
CA LEU A 156 -17.89 -5.89 3.65
C LEU A 156 -18.45 -4.46 3.79
N ALA A 157 -19.42 -4.27 4.68
CA ALA A 157 -19.99 -2.95 4.97
C ALA A 157 -19.13 -2.13 5.95
N GLY A 158 -18.37 -2.80 6.83
CA GLY A 158 -17.48 -2.18 7.82
C GLY A 158 -16.14 -1.77 7.26
#